data_f75795686da574400991d94b65a800bd
#
_entry.id   f75795686da574400991d94b65a800bd
#
_cell.length_a   1.000
_cell.length_b   1.000
_cell.length_c   1.000
_cell.angle_alpha   90.00
_cell.angle_beta   90.00
_cell.angle_gamma   90.00
#
_symmetry.space_group_name_H-M   'P 1'
#
loop_
_entity.id
_entity.type
_entity.pdbx_description
1 polymer ?
#
loop_
_entity_poly.entity_id
_entity_poly.type
_entity_poly.pdbx_seq_one_letter_code
_entity_poly.pdbx_strand_id
1 'polypeptide(L)'
;MERTQDRTLPIFLTMPPLFLFRLFLALGLLLCTHAQAKDLVSPCIQYETADQNRVHIAKVDLHCPGIQIIGTSLKQANQTTSNFAFPNKTTVAINGAFFDEKNKPQGLNVSHGIRWPGSYDTTHHSFLACTIDNRCFIEAPNRKTAHNPAWHTVISGWQTLKNGRYICPRGSQKICQSNARGQHPRTAVGLSNNNRYLYLVVVEGRKTGFQGYSLNQLARLFKKLNVNNALNLDGGGSSTMIINRTRVNELPSRQFFLERNVANHLGIIDTTPQ
;
A
#
# COMPACT_ATOMS: atom_id res chain seq x y z
N MET A 1 -25.54 22.05 -90.16
CA MET A 1 -24.40 22.33 -89.30
C MET A 1 -24.85 21.99 -87.84
N GLU A 2 -24.80 20.71 -87.52
CA GLU A 2 -25.30 20.12 -86.25
C GLU A 2 -24.12 19.92 -85.32
N ARG A 3 -24.26 20.44 -84.09
CA ARG A 3 -23.32 20.21 -82.99
C ARG A 3 -23.96 19.14 -82.08
N THR A 4 -23.37 17.97 -82.11
CA THR A 4 -23.64 16.92 -81.12
C THR A 4 -23.03 17.26 -79.76
N GLN A 5 -23.85 17.31 -78.72
CA GLN A 5 -23.45 17.43 -77.29
C GLN A 5 -23.20 16.00 -76.75
N ASP A 6 -21.98 15.75 -76.39
CA ASP A 6 -21.57 14.58 -75.61
C ASP A 6 -21.90 14.72 -74.18
N ARG A 7 -22.73 13.85 -73.58
CA ARG A 7 -23.07 13.79 -72.16
C ARG A 7 -22.36 12.64 -71.55
N THR A 8 -21.25 12.92 -70.81
CA THR A 8 -20.62 11.94 -69.95
C THR A 8 -21.37 11.88 -68.62
N LEU A 9 -21.92 10.72 -68.29
CA LEU A 9 -22.52 10.38 -66.99
C LEU A 9 -21.41 10.03 -65.96
N PRO A 10 -21.53 10.49 -64.69
CA PRO A 10 -20.58 10.07 -63.66
C PRO A 10 -20.88 8.63 -63.20
N ILE A 11 -19.88 7.80 -63.17
CA ILE A 11 -19.91 6.45 -62.62
C ILE A 11 -19.90 6.55 -61.08
N PHE A 12 -21.03 6.27 -60.44
CA PHE A 12 -21.07 6.03 -59.02
C PHE A 12 -20.54 4.62 -58.71
N LEU A 13 -19.30 4.55 -58.14
CA LEU A 13 -18.81 3.34 -57.56
C LEU A 13 -19.55 3.08 -56.23
N THR A 14 -20.53 2.19 -56.24
CA THR A 14 -21.17 1.69 -55.02
C THR A 14 -20.25 0.61 -54.41
N MET A 15 -19.64 0.90 -53.28
CA MET A 15 -18.92 -0.11 -52.48
C MET A 15 -19.92 -1.10 -51.86
N PRO A 16 -19.64 -2.40 -51.88
CA PRO A 16 -20.53 -3.40 -51.31
C PRO A 16 -20.55 -3.30 -49.76
N PRO A 17 -21.70 -3.56 -49.13
CA PRO A 17 -21.89 -3.37 -47.66
C PRO A 17 -21.02 -4.32 -46.79
N LEU A 18 -20.37 -5.33 -47.41
CA LEU A 18 -19.48 -6.23 -46.65
C LEU A 18 -18.15 -5.60 -46.18
N PHE A 19 -17.72 -4.47 -46.78
CA PHE A 19 -16.47 -3.80 -46.41
C PHE A 19 -16.63 -2.98 -45.13
N LEU A 20 -17.79 -2.39 -44.88
CA LEU A 20 -18.10 -1.62 -43.67
C LEU A 20 -18.20 -2.51 -42.42
N PHE A 21 -18.69 -3.76 -42.56
CA PHE A 21 -18.82 -4.68 -41.45
C PHE A 21 -17.46 -5.23 -40.94
N ARG A 22 -16.47 -5.33 -41.81
CA ARG A 22 -15.11 -5.76 -41.45
C ARG A 22 -14.30 -4.65 -40.73
N LEU A 23 -14.58 -3.39 -41.03
CA LEU A 23 -13.90 -2.26 -40.38
C LEU A 23 -14.40 -2.06 -38.92
N PHE A 24 -15.67 -2.33 -38.63
CA PHE A 24 -16.21 -2.29 -37.29
C PHE A 24 -15.78 -3.48 -36.41
N LEU A 25 -15.52 -4.64 -36.99
CA LEU A 25 -15.01 -5.81 -36.27
C LEU A 25 -13.53 -5.66 -35.89
N ALA A 26 -12.73 -4.93 -36.67
CA ALA A 26 -11.33 -4.65 -36.38
C ALA A 26 -11.14 -3.56 -35.32
N LEU A 27 -12.10 -2.63 -35.16
CA LEU A 27 -12.04 -1.57 -34.17
C LEU A 27 -12.53 -2.04 -32.77
N GLY A 28 -13.31 -3.13 -32.72
CA GLY A 28 -13.82 -3.72 -31.47
C GLY A 28 -12.81 -4.55 -30.68
N LEU A 29 -11.66 -4.92 -31.28
CA LEU A 29 -10.64 -5.79 -30.66
C LEU A 29 -9.49 -5.03 -29.98
N LEU A 30 -9.52 -3.69 -29.94
CA LEU A 30 -8.47 -2.87 -29.31
C LEU A 30 -8.83 -2.32 -27.92
N LEU A 31 -9.94 -2.78 -27.32
CA LEU A 31 -10.17 -2.61 -25.90
C LEU A 31 -9.45 -3.74 -25.15
N CYS A 32 -8.13 -3.80 -25.32
CA CYS A 32 -7.27 -4.59 -24.46
C CYS A 32 -7.32 -3.91 -23.09
N THR A 33 -8.19 -4.40 -22.21
CA THR A 33 -8.15 -4.06 -20.79
C THR A 33 -6.74 -4.39 -20.33
N HIS A 34 -5.95 -3.36 -20.02
CA HIS A 34 -4.68 -3.53 -19.32
C HIS A 34 -5.01 -4.08 -17.93
N ALA A 35 -5.19 -5.40 -17.84
CA ALA A 35 -5.12 -6.10 -16.58
C ALA A 35 -3.70 -5.83 -16.05
N GLN A 36 -3.59 -5.01 -15.01
CA GLN A 36 -2.31 -4.81 -14.35
C GLN A 36 -1.78 -6.17 -13.94
N ALA A 37 -0.60 -6.53 -14.44
CA ALA A 37 0.04 -7.78 -14.08
C ALA A 37 0.29 -7.76 -12.57
N LYS A 38 -0.25 -8.75 -11.87
CA LYS A 38 0.09 -9.00 -10.48
C LYS A 38 1.32 -9.89 -10.48
N ASP A 39 2.43 -9.35 -10.05
CA ASP A 39 3.66 -10.12 -9.95
C ASP A 39 3.59 -11.01 -8.71
N LEU A 40 3.78 -12.30 -8.90
CA LEU A 40 3.92 -13.24 -7.80
C LEU A 40 5.33 -13.08 -7.22
N VAL A 41 5.41 -12.49 -6.03
CA VAL A 41 6.69 -12.33 -5.30
C VAL A 41 7.13 -13.64 -4.67
N SER A 42 6.14 -14.42 -4.19
CA SER A 42 6.26 -15.76 -3.64
C SER A 42 4.89 -16.45 -3.69
N PRO A 43 4.77 -17.75 -3.44
CA PRO A 43 3.47 -18.43 -3.45
C PRO A 43 2.41 -17.77 -2.57
N CYS A 44 2.82 -17.10 -1.50
CA CYS A 44 1.93 -16.49 -0.51
C CYS A 44 1.84 -14.97 -0.60
N ILE A 45 2.61 -14.33 -1.49
CA ILE A 45 2.71 -12.87 -1.58
C ILE A 45 2.55 -12.41 -3.03
N GLN A 46 1.55 -11.58 -3.26
CA GLN A 46 1.31 -10.90 -4.54
C GLN A 46 1.75 -9.44 -4.42
N TYR A 47 2.38 -8.92 -5.45
CA TYR A 47 2.71 -7.50 -5.57
C TYR A 47 2.00 -6.90 -6.77
N GLU A 48 1.46 -5.71 -6.59
CA GLU A 48 0.85 -4.93 -7.67
C GLU A 48 1.11 -3.44 -7.46
N THR A 49 1.04 -2.69 -8.54
CA THR A 49 1.13 -1.22 -8.50
C THR A 49 -0.18 -0.58 -8.95
N ALA A 50 -0.42 0.65 -8.55
CA ALA A 50 -1.54 1.47 -8.98
C ALA A 50 -1.08 2.91 -9.23
N ASP A 51 -1.96 3.76 -9.77
CA ASP A 51 -1.71 5.19 -10.04
C ASP A 51 -0.37 5.41 -10.77
N GLN A 52 -0.21 4.81 -11.94
CA GLN A 52 0.99 4.93 -12.78
C GLN A 52 2.28 4.51 -12.03
N ASN A 53 2.23 3.39 -11.33
CA ASN A 53 3.31 2.81 -10.53
C ASN A 53 3.77 3.67 -9.33
N ARG A 54 2.90 4.55 -8.82
CA ARG A 54 3.19 5.39 -7.65
C ARG A 54 2.60 4.88 -6.34
N VAL A 55 1.80 3.83 -6.42
CA VAL A 55 1.22 3.11 -5.29
C VAL A 55 1.68 1.67 -5.36
N HIS A 56 2.34 1.21 -4.33
CA HIS A 56 2.93 -0.13 -4.21
C HIS A 56 2.13 -0.92 -3.19
N ILE A 57 1.68 -2.11 -3.56
CA ILE A 57 0.78 -2.94 -2.77
C ILE A 57 1.32 -4.36 -2.71
N ALA A 58 1.67 -4.82 -1.52
CA ALA A 58 1.96 -6.23 -1.25
C ALA A 58 0.77 -6.85 -0.51
N LYS A 59 0.19 -7.91 -1.07
CA LYS A 59 -0.90 -8.69 -0.50
C LYS A 59 -0.36 -10.02 -0.01
N VAL A 60 -0.47 -10.30 1.29
CA VAL A 60 0.06 -11.46 1.99
C VAL A 60 -1.10 -12.36 2.44
N ASP A 61 -1.06 -13.65 2.12
CA ASP A 61 -1.99 -14.63 2.66
C ASP A 61 -1.48 -15.13 4.02
N LEU A 62 -2.13 -14.70 5.09
CA LEU A 62 -1.75 -15.04 6.47
C LEU A 62 -1.98 -16.51 6.83
N HIS A 63 -2.74 -17.25 6.02
CA HIS A 63 -2.97 -18.67 6.22
C HIS A 63 -1.90 -19.55 5.58
N CYS A 64 -0.98 -18.99 4.83
CA CYS A 64 0.15 -19.71 4.29
C CYS A 64 1.13 -20.13 5.40
N PRO A 65 1.56 -21.40 5.45
CA PRO A 65 2.37 -21.91 6.56
C PRO A 65 3.78 -21.33 6.63
N GLY A 66 4.32 -20.82 5.51
CA GLY A 66 5.66 -20.23 5.43
C GLY A 66 5.73 -18.76 5.84
N ILE A 67 4.61 -18.09 6.08
CA ILE A 67 4.58 -16.68 6.43
C ILE A 67 4.97 -16.46 7.89
N GLN A 68 5.87 -15.50 8.11
CA GLN A 68 6.21 -14.97 9.43
C GLN A 68 6.16 -13.46 9.42
N ILE A 69 5.51 -12.86 10.40
CA ILE A 69 5.41 -11.41 10.58
C ILE A 69 6.38 -10.99 11.68
N ILE A 70 7.33 -10.14 11.35
CA ILE A 70 8.34 -9.66 12.27
C ILE A 70 8.32 -8.14 12.41
N GLY A 71 8.68 -7.65 13.58
CA GLY A 71 9.00 -6.26 13.85
C GLY A 71 10.49 -6.07 14.11
N THR A 72 10.95 -4.82 14.09
CA THR A 72 12.33 -4.47 14.45
C THR A 72 12.62 -4.85 15.89
N SER A 73 13.68 -5.60 16.16
CA SER A 73 14.14 -5.84 17.51
C SER A 73 14.69 -4.54 18.14
N LEU A 74 14.68 -4.43 19.46
CA LEU A 74 15.22 -3.25 20.16
C LEU A 74 16.67 -2.94 19.79
N LYS A 75 17.46 -3.96 19.48
CA LYS A 75 18.89 -3.81 19.09
C LYS A 75 19.03 -3.26 17.66
N GLN A 76 18.00 -3.35 16.85
CA GLN A 76 17.96 -2.92 15.45
C GLN A 76 17.15 -1.63 15.27
N ALA A 77 16.87 -0.88 16.32
CA ALA A 77 16.16 0.38 16.26
C ALA A 77 16.95 1.45 15.46
N ASN A 78 16.23 2.44 14.96
CA ASN A 78 16.79 3.63 14.32
C ASN A 78 17.70 3.34 13.12
N GLN A 79 17.15 2.62 12.15
CA GLN A 79 17.85 2.31 10.90
C GLN A 79 16.91 2.51 9.68
N THR A 80 17.47 2.39 8.48
CA THR A 80 16.69 2.42 7.25
C THR A 80 15.91 1.13 7.04
N THR A 81 14.84 1.17 6.23
CA THR A 81 14.05 -0.03 5.91
C THR A 81 14.90 -1.08 5.19
N SER A 82 15.83 -0.66 4.33
CA SER A 82 16.79 -1.57 3.69
C SER A 82 17.70 -2.26 4.70
N ASN A 83 18.23 -1.52 5.69
CA ASN A 83 19.10 -2.09 6.73
C ASN A 83 18.36 -3.05 7.66
N PHE A 84 17.07 -2.86 7.84
CA PHE A 84 16.21 -3.84 8.52
C PHE A 84 15.95 -5.07 7.64
N ALA A 85 15.60 -4.86 6.37
CA ALA A 85 15.16 -5.93 5.49
C ALA A 85 16.26 -6.96 5.19
N PHE A 86 17.51 -6.52 4.92
CA PHE A 86 18.57 -7.39 4.42
C PHE A 86 19.01 -8.44 5.44
N PRO A 87 19.40 -8.09 6.67
CA PRO A 87 19.85 -9.09 7.65
C PRO A 87 18.70 -9.99 8.13
N ASN A 88 17.46 -9.47 8.15
CA ASN A 88 16.29 -10.26 8.55
C ASN A 88 15.72 -11.11 7.40
N LYS A 89 16.30 -11.04 6.19
CA LYS A 89 15.88 -11.81 5.00
C LYS A 89 14.39 -11.68 4.70
N THR A 90 13.83 -10.48 4.89
CA THR A 90 12.41 -10.25 4.62
C THR A 90 12.11 -10.34 3.12
N THR A 91 11.01 -10.99 2.78
CA THR A 91 10.45 -10.97 1.42
C THR A 91 9.82 -9.62 1.13
N VAL A 92 9.11 -9.04 2.13
CA VAL A 92 8.59 -7.67 2.08
C VAL A 92 8.92 -6.96 3.38
N ALA A 93 9.33 -5.70 3.31
CA ALA A 93 9.49 -4.84 4.49
C ALA A 93 8.98 -3.43 4.21
N ILE A 94 8.41 -2.78 5.22
CA ILE A 94 8.00 -1.38 5.21
C ILE A 94 8.46 -0.67 6.49
N ASN A 95 8.60 0.66 6.43
CA ASN A 95 8.75 1.47 7.64
C ASN A 95 7.52 1.35 8.55
N GLY A 96 7.71 1.63 9.82
CA GLY A 96 6.72 1.34 10.84
C GLY A 96 5.98 2.54 11.43
N ALA A 97 5.90 2.56 12.76
CA ALA A 97 5.13 3.52 13.54
C ALA A 97 5.65 4.96 13.42
N PHE A 98 4.79 5.94 13.73
CA PHE A 98 5.24 7.29 14.02
C PHE A 98 6.25 7.27 15.18
N PHE A 99 7.16 8.21 15.20
CA PHE A 99 8.20 8.31 16.23
C PHE A 99 8.48 9.75 16.62
N ASP A 100 9.07 9.92 17.80
CA ASP A 100 9.45 11.22 18.34
C ASP A 100 10.86 11.65 17.88
N GLU A 101 11.32 12.80 18.31
CA GLU A 101 12.65 13.36 18.01
C GLU A 101 13.81 12.49 18.55
N LYS A 102 13.54 11.61 19.51
CA LYS A 102 14.49 10.62 20.05
C LYS A 102 14.42 9.27 19.35
N ASN A 103 13.73 9.20 18.20
CA ASN A 103 13.46 7.98 17.45
C ASN A 103 12.75 6.88 18.25
N LYS A 104 11.94 7.26 19.25
CA LYS A 104 11.10 6.31 19.96
C LYS A 104 9.75 6.17 19.25
N PRO A 105 9.29 4.94 18.96
CA PRO A 105 8.01 4.74 18.32
C PRO A 105 6.88 5.17 19.28
N GLN A 106 5.92 5.91 18.71
CA GLN A 106 4.72 6.34 19.42
C GLN A 106 3.70 5.20 19.47
N GLY A 107 2.83 5.21 20.48
CA GLY A 107 1.80 4.20 20.67
C GLY A 107 2.36 2.84 21.14
N LEU A 108 1.51 1.80 21.12
CA LEU A 108 1.90 0.45 21.51
C LEU A 108 2.69 -0.23 20.40
N ASN A 109 3.90 -0.66 20.70
CA ASN A 109 4.75 -1.42 19.80
C ASN A 109 5.35 -2.64 20.52
N VAL A 110 5.33 -3.79 19.83
CA VAL A 110 5.88 -5.06 20.31
C VAL A 110 6.67 -5.71 19.20
N SER A 111 7.82 -6.26 19.50
CA SER A 111 8.62 -7.03 18.54
C SER A 111 9.15 -8.30 19.21
N HIS A 112 8.97 -9.44 18.56
CA HIS A 112 9.34 -10.75 19.10
C HIS A 112 8.74 -11.01 20.51
N GLY A 113 7.49 -10.57 20.75
CA GLY A 113 6.81 -10.66 22.04
C GLY A 113 7.28 -9.65 23.10
N ILE A 114 8.29 -8.84 22.80
CA ILE A 114 8.86 -7.85 23.73
C ILE A 114 8.28 -6.46 23.45
N ARG A 115 7.62 -5.85 24.44
CA ARG A 115 7.11 -4.50 24.34
C ARG A 115 8.25 -3.48 24.36
N TRP A 116 8.15 -2.47 23.48
CA TRP A 116 9.12 -1.39 23.43
C TRP A 116 9.04 -0.51 24.68
N PRO A 117 10.18 -0.12 25.28
CA PRO A 117 10.21 0.80 26.40
C PRO A 117 9.61 2.17 26.04
N GLY A 118 8.74 2.70 26.91
CA GLY A 118 8.07 3.98 26.68
C GLY A 118 6.91 3.94 25.68
N SER A 119 6.59 2.78 25.13
CA SER A 119 5.47 2.54 24.20
C SER A 119 4.18 2.25 24.98
N TYR A 120 3.63 3.29 25.64
CA TYR A 120 2.47 3.12 26.52
C TYR A 120 1.20 3.83 26.04
N ASP A 121 1.31 4.74 25.07
CA ASP A 121 0.15 5.50 24.64
C ASP A 121 -0.76 4.65 23.72
N THR A 122 -1.81 4.14 24.35
CA THR A 122 -2.90 3.49 23.62
C THR A 122 -4.13 4.39 23.47
N THR A 123 -4.03 5.67 23.87
CA THR A 123 -5.19 6.58 23.86
C THR A 123 -5.37 7.29 22.53
N HIS A 124 -4.28 7.55 21.80
CA HIS A 124 -4.29 8.30 20.54
C HIS A 124 -3.94 7.45 19.31
N HIS A 125 -3.25 6.31 19.51
CA HIS A 125 -2.79 5.44 18.45
C HIS A 125 -3.54 4.12 18.45
N SER A 126 -4.12 3.78 17.30
CA SER A 126 -4.54 2.42 16.96
C SER A 126 -3.32 1.55 16.71
N PHE A 127 -3.48 0.25 16.62
CA PHE A 127 -2.37 -0.64 16.30
C PHE A 127 -2.83 -1.87 15.54
N LEU A 128 -1.93 -2.41 14.71
CA LEU A 128 -1.99 -3.76 14.18
C LEU A 128 -1.28 -4.67 15.19
N ALA A 129 -1.93 -5.73 15.62
CA ALA A 129 -1.31 -6.78 16.43
C ALA A 129 -1.44 -8.13 15.73
N CYS A 130 -0.34 -8.88 15.73
CA CYS A 130 -0.26 -10.22 15.15
C CYS A 130 0.37 -11.18 16.17
N THR A 131 -0.23 -12.37 16.30
CA THR A 131 0.32 -13.48 17.08
C THR A 131 1.40 -14.21 16.29
N ILE A 132 2.12 -15.13 16.91
CA ILE A 132 3.17 -15.93 16.24
C ILE A 132 2.61 -16.83 15.12
N ASP A 133 1.35 -17.23 15.21
CA ASP A 133 0.60 -18.00 14.22
C ASP A 133 -0.17 -17.11 13.23
N ASN A 134 0.28 -15.86 13.03
CA ASN A 134 -0.23 -14.90 12.04
C ASN A 134 -1.71 -14.52 12.20
N ARG A 135 -2.32 -14.70 13.36
CA ARG A 135 -3.64 -14.13 13.64
C ARG A 135 -3.47 -12.63 13.90
N CYS A 136 -3.92 -11.84 12.93
CA CYS A 136 -3.78 -10.38 12.97
C CYS A 136 -5.12 -9.68 13.14
N PHE A 137 -5.09 -8.54 13.83
CA PHE A 137 -6.23 -7.67 13.99
C PHE A 137 -5.79 -6.20 14.16
N ILE A 138 -6.68 -5.28 13.86
CA ILE A 138 -6.45 -3.84 14.07
C ILE A 138 -7.38 -3.37 15.19
N GLU A 139 -6.77 -2.87 16.26
CA GLU A 139 -7.46 -2.37 17.44
C GLU A 139 -7.50 -0.84 17.47
N ALA A 140 -8.66 -0.31 17.89
CA ALA A 140 -8.80 1.11 18.18
C ALA A 140 -8.07 1.49 19.48
N PRO A 141 -7.69 2.77 19.64
CA PRO A 141 -7.05 3.21 20.88
C PRO A 141 -8.00 3.00 22.08
N ASN A 142 -7.48 2.38 23.12
CA ASN A 142 -8.19 2.17 24.38
C ASN A 142 -7.24 2.29 25.56
N ARG A 143 -7.57 3.12 26.54
CA ARG A 143 -6.78 3.31 27.77
C ARG A 143 -6.55 2.03 28.56
N LYS A 144 -7.44 1.05 28.41
CA LYS A 144 -7.40 -0.23 29.14
C LYS A 144 -6.65 -1.32 28.41
N THR A 145 -6.15 -1.06 27.18
CA THR A 145 -5.44 -2.09 26.41
C THR A 145 -4.09 -2.36 27.07
N ALA A 146 -4.03 -3.43 27.85
CA ALA A 146 -2.78 -3.99 28.34
C ALA A 146 -2.08 -4.78 27.22
N HIS A 147 -0.76 -4.89 27.31
CA HIS A 147 -0.02 -5.79 26.45
C HIS A 147 -0.52 -7.23 26.65
N ASN A 148 -0.94 -7.88 25.55
CA ASN A 148 -1.30 -9.28 25.55
C ASN A 148 -0.04 -10.11 25.23
N PRO A 149 0.36 -11.07 26.09
CA PRO A 149 1.54 -11.91 25.87
C PRO A 149 1.49 -12.74 24.58
N ALA A 150 0.29 -13.01 24.03
CA ALA A 150 0.14 -13.69 22.74
C ALA A 150 0.57 -12.84 21.55
N TRP A 151 0.73 -11.52 21.71
CA TRP A 151 1.13 -10.64 20.60
C TRP A 151 2.64 -10.71 20.37
N HIS A 152 2.99 -11.27 19.23
CA HIS A 152 4.39 -11.39 18.80
C HIS A 152 4.90 -10.11 18.14
N THR A 153 4.07 -9.48 17.30
CA THR A 153 4.39 -8.22 16.60
C THR A 153 3.22 -7.25 16.72
N VAL A 154 3.50 -6.05 17.20
CA VAL A 154 2.52 -4.94 17.27
C VAL A 154 3.16 -3.69 16.69
N ILE A 155 2.44 -3.01 15.81
CA ILE A 155 2.84 -1.74 15.25
C ILE A 155 1.71 -0.72 15.36
N SER A 156 2.01 0.45 15.90
CA SER A 156 1.02 1.51 16.10
C SER A 156 0.88 2.42 14.88
N GLY A 157 -0.26 3.07 14.78
CA GLY A 157 -0.55 4.05 13.75
C GLY A 157 -1.90 4.73 13.96
N TRP A 158 -2.43 5.32 12.90
CA TRP A 158 -3.74 5.96 12.92
C TRP A 158 -4.74 5.15 12.11
N GLN A 159 -5.78 4.63 12.73
CA GLN A 159 -6.82 3.90 12.02
C GLN A 159 -7.56 4.83 11.06
N THR A 160 -7.58 4.45 9.77
CA THR A 160 -8.21 5.21 8.69
C THR A 160 -9.45 4.53 8.13
N LEU A 161 -9.57 3.21 8.34
CA LEU A 161 -10.72 2.41 7.95
C LEU A 161 -11.11 1.48 9.10
N LYS A 162 -12.40 1.42 9.44
CA LYS A 162 -12.96 0.49 10.43
C LYS A 162 -14.26 -0.08 9.91
N ASN A 163 -14.34 -1.40 9.83
CA ASN A 163 -15.52 -2.11 9.31
C ASN A 163 -15.97 -1.54 7.95
N GLY A 164 -15.02 -1.31 7.04
CA GLY A 164 -15.27 -0.74 5.72
C GLY A 164 -15.67 0.74 5.70
N ARG A 165 -15.69 1.43 6.84
CA ARG A 165 -16.03 2.85 6.95
C ARG A 165 -14.79 3.70 7.19
N TYR A 166 -14.67 4.82 6.46
CA TYR A 166 -13.61 5.80 6.69
C TYR A 166 -13.72 6.42 8.09
N ILE A 167 -12.60 6.50 8.77
CA ILE A 167 -12.49 7.18 10.06
C ILE A 167 -11.44 8.28 9.94
N CYS A 168 -11.76 9.46 10.46
CA CYS A 168 -10.77 10.49 10.68
C CYS A 168 -10.16 10.32 12.08
N PRO A 169 -8.84 10.15 12.19
CA PRO A 169 -8.17 10.08 13.49
C PRO A 169 -8.46 11.32 14.33
N ARG A 170 -8.60 11.14 15.65
CA ARG A 170 -8.84 12.25 16.58
C ARG A 170 -7.73 13.30 16.46
N GLY A 171 -8.10 14.58 16.49
CA GLY A 171 -7.16 15.69 16.33
C GLY A 171 -6.75 16.00 14.89
N SER A 172 -7.17 15.16 13.93
CA SER A 172 -6.80 15.28 12.52
C SER A 172 -7.92 15.81 11.62
N GLN A 173 -9.01 16.35 12.18
CA GLN A 173 -10.19 16.79 11.40
C GLN A 173 -9.83 17.76 10.29
N LYS A 174 -8.94 18.73 10.53
CA LYS A 174 -8.46 19.67 9.52
C LYS A 174 -7.73 18.98 8.36
N ILE A 175 -6.94 17.94 8.67
CA ILE A 175 -6.20 17.14 7.68
C ILE A 175 -7.15 16.24 6.89
N CYS A 176 -8.14 15.65 7.56
CA CYS A 176 -9.12 14.79 6.93
C CYS A 176 -10.05 15.53 5.96
N GLN A 177 -10.40 16.76 6.29
CA GLN A 177 -11.29 17.59 5.47
C GLN A 177 -10.59 18.24 4.27
N SER A 178 -9.27 18.33 4.29
CA SER A 178 -8.50 18.98 3.23
C SER A 178 -7.97 17.95 2.22
N ASN A 179 -8.59 17.88 1.04
CA ASN A 179 -8.10 17.03 -0.05
C ASN A 179 -6.72 17.48 -0.57
N ALA A 180 -6.41 18.77 -0.56
CA ALA A 180 -5.17 19.31 -1.13
C ALA A 180 -4.02 19.41 -0.12
N ARG A 181 -4.31 19.79 1.13
CA ARG A 181 -3.27 20.01 2.16
C ARG A 181 -2.84 18.73 2.89
N GLY A 182 -3.60 17.64 2.74
CA GLY A 182 -3.33 16.35 3.40
C GLY A 182 -2.64 15.32 2.51
N GLN A 183 -2.24 15.66 1.29
CA GLN A 183 -1.55 14.74 0.38
C GLN A 183 -0.08 14.63 0.73
N HIS A 184 0.33 13.41 1.07
CA HIS A 184 1.70 13.07 1.45
C HIS A 184 2.04 11.65 0.96
N PRO A 185 3.32 11.30 0.83
CA PRO A 185 3.72 9.89 0.81
C PRO A 185 3.13 9.19 2.03
N ARG A 186 2.66 7.95 1.84
CA ARG A 186 2.01 7.17 2.89
C ARG A 186 2.61 5.79 2.99
N THR A 187 2.67 5.28 4.21
CA THR A 187 2.82 3.86 4.49
C THR A 187 1.63 3.41 5.31
N ALA A 188 1.07 2.27 4.96
CA ALA A 188 -0.13 1.79 5.61
C ALA A 188 -0.25 0.27 5.54
N VAL A 189 -1.06 -0.28 6.45
CA VAL A 189 -1.43 -1.69 6.45
C VAL A 189 -2.94 -1.83 6.51
N GLY A 190 -3.45 -2.94 5.98
CA GLY A 190 -4.88 -3.23 6.01
C GLY A 190 -5.17 -4.71 6.10
N LEU A 191 -6.28 -5.07 6.71
CA LEU A 191 -6.76 -6.44 6.84
C LEU A 191 -8.07 -6.62 6.06
N SER A 192 -8.18 -7.72 5.30
CA SER A 192 -9.41 -8.15 4.66
C SER A 192 -10.52 -8.41 5.70
N ASN A 193 -11.76 -8.53 5.24
CA ASN A 193 -12.92 -8.70 6.12
C ASN A 193 -12.80 -9.93 7.06
N ASN A 194 -12.20 -11.01 6.58
CA ASN A 194 -11.97 -12.25 7.35
C ASN A 194 -10.57 -12.32 7.99
N ASN A 195 -9.80 -11.22 7.97
CA ASN A 195 -8.41 -11.13 8.44
C ASN A 195 -7.45 -12.15 7.79
N ARG A 196 -7.83 -12.77 6.66
CA ARG A 196 -6.96 -13.71 5.93
C ARG A 196 -5.83 -13.00 5.22
N TYR A 197 -6.11 -11.82 4.63
CA TYR A 197 -5.11 -11.10 3.85
C TYR A 197 -4.64 -9.86 4.57
N LEU A 198 -3.32 -9.73 4.70
CA LEU A 198 -2.66 -8.49 5.13
C LEU A 198 -2.14 -7.76 3.89
N TYR A 199 -2.51 -6.49 3.78
CA TYR A 199 -2.01 -5.60 2.74
C TYR A 199 -0.99 -4.64 3.34
N LEU A 200 0.19 -4.56 2.73
CA LEU A 200 1.19 -3.53 2.99
C LEU A 200 1.17 -2.57 1.81
N VAL A 201 1.01 -1.29 2.09
CA VAL A 201 0.85 -0.26 1.05
C VAL A 201 1.85 0.86 1.28
N VAL A 202 2.57 1.24 0.22
CA VAL A 202 3.35 2.48 0.18
C VAL A 202 2.87 3.33 -0.98
N VAL A 203 2.53 4.58 -0.70
CA VAL A 203 2.19 5.61 -1.66
C VAL A 203 3.35 6.58 -1.75
N GLU A 204 3.90 6.77 -2.94
CA GLU A 204 4.90 7.80 -3.22
C GLU A 204 4.34 9.20 -3.06
N GLY A 205 5.15 10.23 -3.16
CA GLY A 205 4.68 11.61 -3.19
C GLY A 205 5.79 12.63 -3.00
N ARG A 206 5.39 13.91 -2.84
CA ARG A 206 6.29 15.06 -2.83
C ARG A 206 7.17 15.13 -4.08
N LYS A 207 6.56 14.79 -5.23
CA LYS A 207 7.14 14.82 -6.57
C LYS A 207 6.36 15.78 -7.45
N THR A 208 6.96 16.24 -8.53
CA THR A 208 6.28 17.04 -9.55
C THR A 208 5.08 16.26 -10.09
N GLY A 209 3.90 16.87 -10.02
CA GLY A 209 2.64 16.26 -10.48
C GLY A 209 2.03 15.20 -9.56
N PHE A 210 2.69 14.81 -8.45
CA PHE A 210 2.12 13.84 -7.51
C PHE A 210 2.58 14.09 -6.07
N GLN A 211 1.69 14.62 -5.25
CA GLN A 211 1.98 14.92 -3.83
C GLN A 211 1.78 13.73 -2.89
N GLY A 212 1.20 12.64 -3.38
CA GLY A 212 0.79 11.48 -2.58
C GLY A 212 -0.70 11.45 -2.29
N TYR A 213 -1.12 10.72 -1.25
CA TYR A 213 -2.51 10.54 -0.88
C TYR A 213 -2.89 11.28 0.40
N SER A 214 -4.11 11.80 0.43
CA SER A 214 -4.81 12.14 1.68
C SER A 214 -5.25 10.86 2.40
N LEU A 215 -5.60 10.95 3.70
CA LEU A 215 -6.12 9.80 4.45
C LEU A 215 -7.42 9.24 3.84
N ASN A 216 -8.24 10.12 3.26
CA ASN A 216 -9.46 9.71 2.56
C ASN A 216 -9.16 8.95 1.26
N GLN A 217 -8.17 9.40 0.46
CA GLN A 217 -7.73 8.66 -0.74
C GLN A 217 -7.15 7.30 -0.38
N LEU A 218 -6.35 7.24 0.69
CA LEU A 218 -5.82 5.98 1.21
C LEU A 218 -6.94 5.02 1.64
N ALA A 219 -7.95 5.50 2.37
CA ALA A 219 -9.11 4.70 2.77
C ALA A 219 -9.91 4.22 1.56
N ARG A 220 -10.08 5.04 0.52
CA ARG A 220 -10.73 4.63 -0.74
C ARG A 220 -9.95 3.54 -1.47
N LEU A 221 -8.61 3.62 -1.49
CA LEU A 221 -7.77 2.55 -2.03
C LEU A 221 -8.04 1.24 -1.28
N PHE A 222 -7.99 1.25 0.04
CA PHE A 222 -8.25 0.06 0.84
C PHE A 222 -9.66 -0.53 0.62
N LYS A 223 -10.66 0.31 0.45
CA LYS A 223 -12.02 -0.16 0.08
C LYS A 223 -12.04 -0.88 -1.28
N LYS A 224 -11.33 -0.35 -2.28
CA LYS A 224 -11.19 -1.02 -3.60
C LYS A 224 -10.48 -2.38 -3.50
N LEU A 225 -9.58 -2.54 -2.52
CA LEU A 225 -8.87 -3.79 -2.23
C LEU A 225 -9.68 -4.75 -1.33
N ASN A 226 -10.95 -4.44 -1.02
CA ASN A 226 -11.78 -5.21 -0.08
C ASN A 226 -11.18 -5.33 1.32
N VAL A 227 -10.43 -4.33 1.73
CA VAL A 227 -9.91 -4.20 3.09
C VAL A 227 -10.99 -3.66 4.00
N ASN A 228 -11.15 -4.26 5.18
CA ASN A 228 -12.18 -3.91 6.15
C ASN A 228 -11.66 -2.97 7.26
N ASN A 229 -10.41 -3.19 7.70
CA ASN A 229 -9.74 -2.35 8.68
C ASN A 229 -8.37 -1.94 8.17
N ALA A 230 -8.01 -0.66 8.30
CA ALA A 230 -6.74 -0.13 7.82
C ALA A 230 -6.11 0.86 8.80
N LEU A 231 -4.79 0.84 8.85
CA LEU A 231 -3.95 1.65 9.71
C LEU A 231 -2.94 2.43 8.85
N ASN A 232 -2.93 3.76 8.95
CA ASN A 232 -1.88 4.59 8.40
C ASN A 232 -0.72 4.64 9.39
N LEU A 233 0.47 4.29 8.93
CA LEU A 233 1.74 4.32 9.65
C LEU A 233 2.46 5.65 9.41
N ASP A 234 3.73 5.76 9.85
CA ASP A 234 4.53 6.93 9.50
C ASP A 234 4.73 7.02 7.99
N GLY A 235 4.70 8.24 7.50
CA GLY A 235 4.69 8.55 6.09
C GLY A 235 5.75 9.58 5.70
N GLY A 236 5.46 10.32 4.64
CA GLY A 236 6.36 11.36 4.17
C GLY A 236 7.72 10.81 3.75
N GLY A 237 8.80 11.34 4.33
CA GLY A 237 10.16 10.89 4.04
C GLY A 237 10.51 9.49 4.54
N SER A 238 9.68 8.92 5.40
CA SER A 238 9.89 7.57 5.93
C SER A 238 9.34 6.49 4.99
N SER A 239 8.41 6.85 4.07
CA SER A 239 7.69 5.88 3.22
C SER A 239 8.63 5.07 2.35
N THR A 240 8.80 3.80 2.69
CA THR A 240 9.72 2.88 2.00
C THR A 240 9.13 1.46 2.00
N MET A 241 9.19 0.80 0.84
CA MET A 241 8.89 -0.63 0.67
C MET A 241 10.07 -1.34 0.01
N ILE A 242 10.50 -2.42 0.64
CA ILE A 242 11.51 -3.34 0.11
C ILE A 242 10.82 -4.65 -0.25
N ILE A 243 11.07 -5.15 -1.45
CA ILE A 243 10.64 -6.47 -1.92
C ILE A 243 11.87 -7.21 -2.43
N ASN A 244 12.11 -8.42 -1.92
CA ASN A 244 13.24 -9.27 -2.32
C ASN A 244 14.56 -8.46 -2.36
N ARG A 245 14.85 -7.70 -1.29
CA ARG A 245 16.04 -6.87 -1.13
C ARG A 245 16.13 -5.66 -2.07
N THR A 246 15.08 -5.34 -2.81
CA THR A 246 15.02 -4.17 -3.70
C THR A 246 14.00 -3.17 -3.19
N ARG A 247 14.37 -1.89 -3.09
CA ARG A 247 13.40 -0.83 -2.86
C ARG A 247 12.57 -0.63 -4.11
N VAL A 248 11.25 -0.79 -3.99
CA VAL A 248 10.32 -0.72 -5.13
C VAL A 248 9.71 0.65 -5.35
N ASN A 249 9.65 1.50 -4.32
CA ASN A 249 9.14 2.86 -4.43
C ASN A 249 10.26 3.89 -4.58
N GLU A 250 9.97 4.99 -5.24
CA GLU A 250 10.85 6.15 -5.25
C GLU A 250 10.67 7.01 -4.00
N LEU A 251 11.77 7.57 -3.51
CA LEU A 251 11.74 8.49 -2.37
C LEU A 251 11.31 9.91 -2.79
N PRO A 252 10.85 10.75 -1.85
CA PRO A 252 10.57 12.16 -2.11
C PRO A 252 11.77 12.88 -2.74
N SER A 253 11.54 13.77 -3.71
CA SER A 253 12.59 14.43 -4.51
C SER A 253 13.67 15.13 -3.68
N ARG A 254 13.34 15.58 -2.47
CA ARG A 254 14.30 16.28 -1.59
C ARG A 254 15.21 15.35 -0.77
N GLN A 255 15.04 14.04 -0.86
CA GLN A 255 15.83 13.07 -0.06
C GLN A 255 17.10 12.58 -0.77
N PHE A 256 17.38 13.05 -2.00
CA PHE A 256 18.59 12.69 -2.74
C PHE A 256 18.90 11.17 -2.72
N PHE A 257 17.87 10.32 -2.90
CA PHE A 257 17.92 8.86 -2.91
C PHE A 257 18.27 8.18 -1.57
N LEU A 258 18.41 8.93 -0.47
CA LEU A 258 18.74 8.39 0.84
C LEU A 258 17.47 8.04 1.62
N GLU A 259 17.36 6.80 2.08
CA GLU A 259 16.32 6.40 3.01
C GLU A 259 16.50 7.08 4.37
N ARG A 260 15.39 7.43 5.00
CA ARG A 260 15.40 7.95 6.37
C ARG A 260 15.58 6.80 7.37
N ASN A 261 16.38 7.01 8.41
CA ASN A 261 16.34 6.17 9.59
C ASN A 261 14.97 6.37 10.29
N VAL A 262 14.33 5.27 10.65
CA VAL A 262 13.02 5.25 11.33
C VAL A 262 13.10 4.39 12.59
N ALA A 263 12.17 4.60 13.52
CA ALA A 263 12.22 3.92 14.80
C ALA A 263 12.09 2.40 14.68
N ASN A 264 11.14 1.95 13.87
CA ASN A 264 10.86 0.53 13.69
C ASN A 264 10.27 0.22 12.30
N HIS A 265 10.14 -1.06 11.99
CA HIS A 265 9.69 -1.59 10.70
C HIS A 265 8.72 -2.76 10.92
N LEU A 266 7.96 -3.08 9.86
CA LEU A 266 7.20 -4.31 9.72
C LEU A 266 7.78 -5.11 8.56
N GLY A 267 8.11 -6.36 8.81
CA GLY A 267 8.65 -7.30 7.83
C GLY A 267 7.81 -8.55 7.69
N ILE A 268 7.78 -9.08 6.48
CA ILE A 268 7.20 -10.39 6.14
C ILE A 268 8.32 -11.26 5.62
N ILE A 269 8.49 -12.43 6.22
CA ILE A 269 9.34 -13.50 5.71
C ILE A 269 8.41 -14.55 5.11
N ASP A 270 8.70 -15.04 3.93
CA ASP A 270 8.04 -16.19 3.32
C ASP A 270 9.06 -17.29 3.08
N THR A 271 8.89 -18.39 3.79
CA THR A 271 9.73 -19.59 3.67
C THR A 271 9.04 -20.70 2.89
N THR A 272 7.90 -20.42 2.26
CA THR A 272 7.16 -21.40 1.45
C THR A 272 8.03 -21.84 0.27
N PRO A 273 8.23 -23.13 0.01
CA PRO A 273 8.95 -23.61 -1.16
C PRO A 273 8.31 -23.10 -2.45
N GLN A 274 9.16 -22.71 -3.41
CA GLN A 274 8.74 -22.27 -4.74
C GLN A 274 8.40 -23.43 -5.65
#